data_4c7a7258919bec87a55be03a16da10b6
#
_entry.id   4c7a7258919bec87a55be03a16da10b6
#
_cell.length_a   1.000
_cell.length_b   1.000
_cell.length_c   1.000
_cell.angle_alpha   90.00
_cell.angle_beta   90.00
_cell.angle_gamma   90.00
#
_symmetry.space_group_name_H-M   'P 1'
#
loop_
_entity.id
_entity.type
_entity.pdbx_description
1 polymer ?
#
loop_
_entity_poly.entity_id
_entity_poly.type
_entity_poly.pdbx_seq_one_letter_code
_entity_poly.pdbx_strand_id
1 'polypeptide(L)'
;WLHDAAGEERGFQLTFFRNRVPGTQAMQSAFAARQLLFAHAALSDTQNQRLLHDQRIARAGFGLAQASDANTDIVLGDWSLRRSEVGGSSRYAARMQGDTFSLDLTLSATQPLLLQGQAGISRKGPDAENLSYYVTEPQLQVGGSITLGRERLLLQDASARAWLDHEASEAILPASAMGWDWMGMNFSDGSALTAFQLRRTDGSALWAGGSWRAAGGQVQTFGPSELAFTPLRHWTSAASGARYPVAWRLDSPVGRFEVQALFDAQELDSRASTGAFYWEGISALRDANGRERGRGYLEMT
;
A
#
# COMPACT_ATOMS: atom_id res chain seq x y z
N TRP A 1 -5.76 -9.16 -0.16
CA TRP A 1 -7.14 -9.66 -0.23
C TRP A 1 -7.21 -11.12 0.14
N LEU A 2 -8.35 -11.54 0.59
CA LEU A 2 -8.62 -12.90 1.03
C LEU A 2 -10.14 -13.18 0.99
N HIS A 3 -10.51 -14.45 1.06
CA HIS A 3 -11.87 -14.85 1.42
C HIS A 3 -11.86 -15.41 2.84
N ASP A 4 -12.86 -15.05 3.63
CA ASP A 4 -13.07 -15.64 4.93
C ASP A 4 -13.73 -17.03 4.84
N ALA A 5 -13.94 -17.70 5.98
CA ALA A 5 -14.51 -19.05 5.99
C ALA A 5 -15.96 -19.13 5.45
N ALA A 6 -16.67 -17.99 5.36
CA ALA A 6 -17.98 -17.89 4.74
C ALA A 6 -17.88 -17.64 3.21
N GLY A 7 -16.67 -17.47 2.68
CA GLY A 7 -16.42 -17.14 1.27
C GLY A 7 -16.55 -15.65 0.96
N GLU A 8 -16.70 -14.79 1.98
CA GLU A 8 -16.80 -13.35 1.78
C GLU A 8 -15.43 -12.73 1.52
N GLU A 9 -15.35 -11.89 0.48
CA GLU A 9 -14.10 -11.21 0.12
C GLU A 9 -13.81 -10.07 1.11
N ARG A 10 -12.57 -10.02 1.58
CA ARG A 10 -12.06 -8.98 2.48
C ARG A 10 -10.77 -8.39 1.93
N GLY A 11 -10.64 -7.07 2.08
CA GLY A 11 -9.35 -6.39 1.87
C GLY A 11 -8.75 -5.98 3.21
N PHE A 12 -7.44 -5.92 3.30
CA PHE A 12 -6.75 -5.34 4.45
C PHE A 12 -5.59 -4.47 4.01
N GLN A 13 -5.31 -3.46 4.81
CA GLN A 13 -4.15 -2.60 4.69
C GLN A 13 -3.52 -2.44 6.08
N LEU A 14 -2.20 -2.44 6.13
CA LEU A 14 -1.42 -2.09 7.32
C LEU A 14 -0.14 -1.40 6.87
N THR A 15 -0.04 -0.10 7.12
CA THR A 15 1.08 0.72 6.70
C THR A 15 1.76 1.34 7.90
N PHE A 16 3.10 1.27 7.95
CA PHE A 16 3.93 1.93 8.95
C PHE A 16 4.79 3.00 8.29
N PHE A 17 4.82 4.16 8.90
CA PHE A 17 5.62 5.29 8.47
C PHE A 17 6.65 5.65 9.53
N ARG A 18 7.87 6.00 9.09
CA ARG A 18 8.95 6.47 9.94
C ARG A 18 9.47 7.79 9.41
N ASN A 19 9.18 8.87 10.11
CA ASN A 19 9.55 10.21 9.70
C ASN A 19 10.62 10.80 10.61
N ARG A 20 11.68 11.37 10.00
CA ARG A 20 12.65 12.21 10.70
C ARG A 20 12.00 13.56 11.00
N VAL A 21 12.20 14.07 12.21
CA VAL A 21 11.77 15.43 12.60
C VAL A 21 12.97 16.38 12.47
N PRO A 22 13.06 17.21 11.43
CA PRO A 22 14.27 17.95 11.10
C PRO A 22 14.76 18.86 12.25
N GLY A 23 13.87 19.63 12.86
CA GLY A 23 14.21 20.61 13.91
C GLY A 23 14.72 20.01 15.23
N THR A 24 14.66 18.68 15.41
CA THR A 24 15.04 18.02 16.67
C THR A 24 16.33 17.20 16.58
N GLN A 25 16.92 17.08 15.39
CA GLN A 25 18.07 16.17 15.17
C GLN A 25 19.30 16.57 16.01
N ALA A 26 19.59 17.86 16.14
CA ALA A 26 20.73 18.37 16.91
C ALA A 26 20.46 18.50 18.42
N MET A 27 19.24 18.27 18.90
CA MET A 27 18.90 18.42 20.31
C MET A 27 19.56 17.34 21.17
N GLN A 28 20.15 17.74 22.30
CA GLN A 28 20.82 16.81 23.23
C GLN A 28 19.84 16.15 24.24
N SER A 29 18.64 16.68 24.36
CA SER A 29 17.62 16.16 25.28
C SER A 29 17.23 14.73 24.92
N ALA A 30 17.17 13.83 25.93
CA ALA A 30 16.58 12.50 25.77
C ALA A 30 15.09 12.56 25.38
N PHE A 31 14.43 13.68 25.63
CA PHE A 31 13.02 13.91 25.23
C PHE A 31 12.86 14.47 23.81
N ALA A 32 13.95 14.71 23.07
CA ALA A 32 13.86 15.15 21.69
C ALA A 32 13.19 14.07 20.81
N ALA A 33 12.07 14.42 20.19
CA ALA A 33 11.37 13.53 19.25
C ALA A 33 12.10 13.54 17.90
N ARG A 34 13.22 12.83 17.77
CA ARG A 34 14.02 12.83 16.52
C ARG A 34 13.36 12.08 15.40
N GLN A 35 12.50 11.12 15.74
CA GLN A 35 11.70 10.35 14.80
C GLN A 35 10.28 10.21 15.33
N LEU A 36 9.31 10.26 14.41
CA LEU A 36 7.94 9.88 14.64
C LEU A 36 7.64 8.62 13.85
N LEU A 37 7.01 7.66 14.50
CA LEU A 37 6.41 6.51 13.86
C LEU A 37 4.89 6.70 13.90
N PHE A 38 4.24 6.46 12.77
CA PHE A 38 2.79 6.37 12.72
C PHE A 38 2.39 5.19 11.84
N ALA A 39 1.20 4.71 12.06
CA ALA A 39 0.67 3.57 11.33
C ALA A 39 -0.81 3.72 11.07
N HIS A 40 -1.24 3.23 9.94
CA HIS A 40 -2.63 3.12 9.54
C HIS A 40 -2.96 1.65 9.30
N ALA A 41 -4.15 1.25 9.69
CA ALA A 41 -4.70 -0.06 9.37
C ALA A 41 -6.12 0.08 8.90
N ALA A 42 -6.50 -0.70 7.90
CA ALA A 42 -7.86 -0.75 7.43
C ALA A 42 -8.28 -2.17 7.08
N LEU A 43 -9.58 -2.41 7.21
CA LEU A 43 -10.26 -3.62 6.79
C LEU A 43 -11.44 -3.24 5.89
N SER A 44 -11.38 -3.67 4.63
CA SER A 44 -12.47 -3.51 3.67
C SER A 44 -13.44 -4.66 3.81
N ASP A 45 -14.62 -4.37 4.33
CA ASP A 45 -15.78 -5.26 4.42
C ASP A 45 -16.61 -5.09 3.14
N THR A 46 -16.34 -5.92 2.14
CA THR A 46 -16.97 -5.79 0.82
C THR A 46 -18.46 -6.11 0.84
N GLN A 47 -18.89 -7.02 1.71
CA GLN A 47 -20.29 -7.39 1.87
C GLN A 47 -21.14 -6.22 2.34
N ASN A 48 -20.64 -5.48 3.34
CA ASN A 48 -21.34 -4.32 3.89
C ASN A 48 -20.90 -3.00 3.27
N GLN A 49 -20.01 -3.03 2.27
CA GLN A 49 -19.44 -1.87 1.59
C GLN A 49 -18.89 -0.82 2.56
N ARG A 50 -18.15 -1.28 3.56
CA ARG A 50 -17.66 -0.47 4.67
C ARG A 50 -16.16 -0.65 4.85
N LEU A 51 -15.46 0.47 5.02
CA LEU A 51 -14.09 0.52 5.48
C LEU A 51 -14.07 0.73 7.00
N LEU A 52 -13.43 -0.20 7.72
CA LEU A 52 -13.02 -0.02 9.10
C LEU A 52 -11.57 0.42 9.11
N HIS A 53 -11.21 1.42 9.87
CA HIS A 53 -9.82 1.85 9.97
C HIS A 53 -9.46 2.32 11.38
N ASP A 54 -8.18 2.28 11.68
CA ASP A 54 -7.59 2.77 12.91
C ASP A 54 -6.19 3.33 12.62
N GLN A 55 -5.65 4.15 13.52
CA GLN A 55 -4.36 4.78 13.36
C GLN A 55 -3.65 4.95 14.69
N ARG A 56 -2.31 4.95 14.65
CA ARG A 56 -1.45 5.18 15.81
C ARG A 56 -0.34 6.16 15.43
N ILE A 57 0.08 6.96 16.39
CA ILE A 57 1.28 7.80 16.26
C ILE A 57 2.01 7.85 17.58
N ALA A 58 3.34 7.71 17.55
CA ALA A 58 4.21 7.94 18.70
C ALA A 58 5.59 8.41 18.26
N ARG A 59 6.27 9.09 19.17
CA ARG A 59 7.71 9.34 19.03
C ARG A 59 8.48 8.04 19.23
N ALA A 60 9.59 7.89 18.53
CA ALA A 60 10.51 6.78 18.76
C ALA A 60 11.14 6.84 20.15
N GLY A 61 11.34 5.67 20.76
CA GLY A 61 11.95 5.52 22.08
C GLY A 61 10.94 5.37 23.22
N PHE A 62 11.45 5.23 24.44
CA PHE A 62 10.69 5.05 25.70
C PHE A 62 9.77 3.82 25.71
N GLY A 63 10.05 2.81 24.88
CA GLY A 63 9.15 1.65 24.73
C GLY A 63 7.85 1.93 23.97
N LEU A 64 7.65 3.13 23.44
CA LEU A 64 6.42 3.52 22.73
C LEU A 64 6.45 3.09 21.27
N ALA A 65 7.58 3.35 20.60
CA ALA A 65 7.76 3.02 19.18
C ALA A 65 9.24 2.80 18.87
N GLN A 66 9.50 1.85 17.98
CA GLN A 66 10.84 1.59 17.44
C GLN A 66 10.75 1.02 16.03
N ALA A 67 11.77 1.29 15.21
CA ALA A 67 11.97 0.68 13.90
C ALA A 67 13.46 0.39 13.72
N SER A 68 13.79 -0.82 13.26
CA SER A 68 15.15 -1.22 12.95
C SER A 68 15.65 -0.58 11.67
N ASP A 69 16.95 -0.33 11.58
CA ASP A 69 17.62 0.06 10.33
C ASP A 69 18.14 -1.16 9.54
N ALA A 70 18.19 -2.34 10.17
CA ALA A 70 18.80 -3.54 9.58
C ALA A 70 17.79 -4.48 8.93
N ASN A 71 16.53 -4.41 9.35
CA ASN A 71 15.48 -5.31 8.86
C ASN A 71 14.10 -4.66 9.10
N THR A 72 13.07 -5.19 8.48
CA THR A 72 11.68 -4.84 8.85
C THR A 72 11.38 -5.41 10.23
N ASP A 73 11.59 -4.62 11.25
CA ASP A 73 11.21 -4.88 12.64
C ASP A 73 10.72 -3.56 13.23
N ILE A 74 9.39 -3.39 13.19
CA ILE A 74 8.70 -2.18 13.58
C ILE A 74 7.71 -2.52 14.68
N VAL A 75 7.72 -1.71 15.73
CA VAL A 75 6.78 -1.79 16.85
C VAL A 75 6.26 -0.40 17.14
N LEU A 76 4.95 -0.27 17.28
CA LEU A 76 4.24 0.96 17.64
C LEU A 76 3.11 0.58 18.61
N GLY A 77 3.39 0.69 19.92
CA GLY A 77 2.50 0.15 20.94
C GLY A 77 2.32 -1.37 20.80
N ASP A 78 1.10 -1.79 20.57
CA ASP A 78 0.70 -3.18 20.32
C ASP A 78 0.63 -3.57 18.84
N TRP A 79 0.96 -2.63 17.94
CA TRP A 79 1.08 -2.88 16.51
C TRP A 79 2.51 -3.25 16.13
N SER A 80 2.67 -4.19 15.20
CA SER A 80 4.01 -4.57 14.73
C SER A 80 4.01 -5.17 13.35
N LEU A 81 5.15 -4.98 12.66
CA LEU A 81 5.48 -5.67 11.41
C LEU A 81 6.92 -6.18 11.53
N ARG A 82 7.10 -7.51 11.49
CA ARG A 82 8.41 -8.13 11.66
C ARG A 82 8.71 -9.10 10.55
N ARG A 83 9.89 -8.95 9.94
CA ARG A 83 10.40 -9.87 8.93
C ARG A 83 11.35 -10.89 9.58
N SER A 84 11.16 -12.12 9.21
CA SER A 84 12.12 -13.22 9.43
C SER A 84 12.43 -13.87 8.08
N GLU A 85 13.43 -14.73 8.07
CA GLU A 85 13.78 -15.54 6.91
C GLU A 85 13.53 -17.01 7.21
N VAL A 86 12.82 -17.68 6.31
CA VAL A 86 12.51 -19.11 6.42
C VAL A 86 12.84 -19.77 5.08
N GLY A 87 13.82 -20.67 5.07
CA GLY A 87 14.24 -21.37 3.84
C GLY A 87 14.76 -20.43 2.75
N GLY A 88 15.38 -19.29 3.10
CA GLY A 88 15.89 -18.30 2.17
C GLY A 88 14.82 -17.33 1.62
N SER A 89 13.59 -17.39 2.11
CA SER A 89 12.48 -16.53 1.70
C SER A 89 11.98 -15.64 2.85
N SER A 90 11.51 -14.45 2.53
CA SER A 90 10.92 -13.53 3.50
C SER A 90 9.60 -14.07 4.08
N ARG A 91 9.45 -13.91 5.38
CA ARG A 91 8.20 -14.15 6.09
C ARG A 91 7.94 -12.99 7.04
N TYR A 92 6.77 -12.40 6.95
CA TYR A 92 6.36 -11.29 7.79
C TYR A 92 5.30 -11.73 8.79
N ALA A 93 5.43 -11.27 10.04
CA ALA A 93 4.37 -11.32 11.03
C ALA A 93 3.84 -9.89 11.21
N ALA A 94 2.57 -9.68 10.87
CA ALA A 94 1.91 -8.39 10.98
C ALA A 94 0.81 -8.48 12.04
N ARG A 95 0.87 -7.61 13.05
CA ARG A 95 -0.10 -7.55 14.14
C ARG A 95 -0.62 -6.14 14.31
N MET A 96 -1.92 -6.05 14.45
CA MET A 96 -2.62 -4.81 14.74
C MET A 96 -3.82 -5.10 15.63
N GLN A 97 -3.95 -4.37 16.71
CA GLN A 97 -5.11 -4.41 17.59
C GLN A 97 -5.81 -3.06 17.53
N GLY A 98 -7.01 -3.02 16.98
CA GLY A 98 -7.87 -1.83 16.93
C GLY A 98 -9.13 -2.02 17.75
N ASP A 99 -9.95 -0.96 17.81
CA ASP A 99 -11.17 -0.94 18.60
C ASP A 99 -12.28 -1.80 17.98
N THR A 100 -12.33 -1.89 16.64
CA THR A 100 -13.41 -2.57 15.91
C THR A 100 -12.96 -3.82 15.19
N PHE A 101 -11.66 -3.93 14.89
CA PHE A 101 -11.07 -5.09 14.23
C PHE A 101 -9.62 -5.28 14.67
N SER A 102 -9.09 -6.47 14.43
CA SER A 102 -7.67 -6.79 14.65
C SER A 102 -7.14 -7.68 13.54
N LEU A 103 -5.86 -7.56 13.27
CA LEU A 103 -5.12 -8.37 12.32
C LEU A 103 -4.00 -9.13 13.04
N ASP A 104 -3.92 -10.45 12.85
CA ASP A 104 -2.78 -11.30 13.23
C ASP A 104 -2.42 -12.15 12.02
N LEU A 105 -1.56 -11.59 11.16
CA LEU A 105 -1.29 -12.11 9.83
C LEU A 105 0.13 -12.64 9.72
N THR A 106 0.27 -13.71 8.96
CA THR A 106 1.54 -14.18 8.43
C THR A 106 1.54 -14.00 6.91
N LEU A 107 2.55 -13.32 6.39
CA LEU A 107 2.72 -13.09 4.96
C LEU A 107 4.02 -13.79 4.53
N SER A 108 3.94 -14.70 3.57
CA SER A 108 5.09 -15.48 3.12
C SER A 108 5.40 -15.18 1.65
N ALA A 109 6.65 -14.83 1.37
CA ALA A 109 7.09 -14.57 0.01
C ALA A 109 7.00 -15.84 -0.84
N THR A 110 6.36 -15.73 -2.00
CA THR A 110 6.24 -16.80 -2.99
C THR A 110 7.10 -16.55 -4.23
N GLN A 111 7.64 -15.34 -4.33
CA GLN A 111 8.45 -14.86 -5.44
C GLN A 111 9.63 -14.02 -4.91
N PRO A 112 10.71 -13.84 -5.68
CA PRO A 112 11.80 -12.95 -5.31
C PRO A 112 11.34 -11.50 -5.17
N LEU A 113 12.09 -10.71 -4.40
CA LEU A 113 11.92 -9.27 -4.29
C LEU A 113 11.88 -8.59 -5.67
N LEU A 114 10.96 -7.67 -5.88
CA LEU A 114 10.85 -6.86 -7.09
C LEU A 114 11.45 -5.47 -6.82
N LEU A 115 12.56 -5.16 -7.48
CA LEU A 115 13.20 -3.85 -7.40
C LEU A 115 12.49 -2.89 -8.36
N GLN A 116 11.95 -1.81 -7.84
CA GLN A 116 11.24 -0.80 -8.63
C GLN A 116 12.22 0.13 -9.35
N GLY A 117 11.82 0.65 -10.49
CA GLY A 117 12.64 1.56 -11.30
C GLY A 117 13.96 0.92 -11.74
N GLN A 118 15.07 1.65 -11.62
CA GLN A 118 16.39 1.15 -11.96
C GLN A 118 17.04 0.51 -10.73
N ALA A 119 16.96 -0.83 -10.63
CA ALA A 119 17.55 -1.61 -9.54
C ALA A 119 17.16 -1.12 -8.14
N GLY A 120 15.89 -0.76 -7.94
CA GLY A 120 15.36 -0.27 -6.66
C GLY A 120 15.43 1.24 -6.49
N ILE A 121 15.93 1.98 -7.48
CA ILE A 121 15.88 3.44 -7.50
C ILE A 121 14.71 3.87 -8.39
N SER A 122 13.64 4.33 -7.78
CA SER A 122 12.41 4.77 -8.46
C SER A 122 12.36 6.29 -8.53
N ARG A 123 12.27 6.84 -9.73
CA ARG A 123 12.11 8.29 -9.90
C ARG A 123 10.68 8.69 -9.60
N LYS A 124 10.55 9.84 -8.90
CA LYS A 124 9.27 10.42 -8.48
C LYS A 124 9.04 11.81 -9.11
N GLY A 125 9.77 12.14 -10.16
CA GLY A 125 9.64 13.42 -10.85
C GLY A 125 10.65 13.61 -11.96
N PRO A 126 10.55 14.76 -12.68
CA PRO A 126 11.47 15.10 -13.76
C PRO A 126 12.90 15.38 -13.27
N ASP A 127 13.05 15.90 -12.03
CA ASP A 127 14.34 16.19 -11.46
C ASP A 127 15.03 14.93 -10.95
N ALA A 128 16.34 14.81 -11.14
CA ALA A 128 17.10 13.60 -10.83
C ALA A 128 17.13 13.28 -9.33
N GLU A 129 17.00 14.29 -8.47
CA GLU A 129 16.96 14.18 -7.01
C GLU A 129 15.60 13.69 -6.46
N ASN A 130 14.52 13.80 -7.27
CA ASN A 130 13.21 13.27 -6.90
C ASN A 130 13.18 11.76 -7.11
N LEU A 131 13.72 11.03 -6.15
CA LEU A 131 13.81 9.57 -6.18
C LEU A 131 13.48 8.96 -4.82
N SER A 132 13.15 7.68 -4.84
CA SER A 132 13.04 6.83 -3.66
C SER A 132 13.77 5.50 -3.86
N TYR A 133 14.22 4.91 -2.75
CA TYR A 133 14.57 3.50 -2.71
C TYR A 133 13.29 2.72 -2.52
N TYR A 134 12.91 1.93 -3.52
CA TYR A 134 11.61 1.31 -3.57
C TYR A 134 11.71 -0.16 -3.99
N VAL A 135 11.25 -1.02 -3.11
CA VAL A 135 11.18 -2.46 -3.35
C VAL A 135 9.78 -2.98 -3.02
N THR A 136 9.38 -4.02 -3.73
CA THR A 136 8.06 -4.63 -3.63
C THR A 136 8.18 -6.13 -3.44
N GLU A 137 7.35 -6.71 -2.60
CA GLU A 137 7.09 -8.15 -2.56
C GLU A 137 5.62 -8.41 -2.92
N PRO A 138 5.34 -8.66 -4.20
CA PRO A 138 3.99 -9.02 -4.65
C PRO A 138 3.70 -10.50 -4.39
N GLN A 139 2.44 -10.91 -4.56
CA GLN A 139 2.02 -12.31 -4.48
C GLN A 139 2.33 -12.98 -3.11
N LEU A 140 2.47 -12.22 -2.04
CA LEU A 140 2.66 -12.79 -0.70
C LEU A 140 1.48 -13.68 -0.34
N GLN A 141 1.74 -14.92 0.06
CA GLN A 141 0.71 -15.80 0.59
C GLN A 141 0.30 -15.35 1.99
N VAL A 142 -1.00 -15.28 2.23
CA VAL A 142 -1.57 -14.80 3.49
C VAL A 142 -2.06 -15.96 4.33
N GLY A 143 -1.76 -15.93 5.63
CA GLY A 143 -2.31 -16.81 6.66
C GLY A 143 -2.56 -16.04 7.95
N GLY A 144 -3.13 -16.70 8.94
CA GLY A 144 -3.40 -16.10 10.24
C GLY A 144 -4.88 -15.89 10.51
N SER A 145 -5.26 -14.75 11.10
CA SER A 145 -6.65 -14.44 11.42
C SER A 145 -6.94 -12.95 11.41
N ILE A 146 -8.20 -12.63 11.14
CA ILE A 146 -8.81 -11.31 11.32
C ILE A 146 -9.86 -11.45 12.42
N THR A 147 -9.93 -10.49 13.34
CA THR A 147 -11.04 -10.41 14.30
C THR A 147 -11.90 -9.20 13.92
N LEU A 148 -13.20 -9.40 13.78
CA LEU A 148 -14.19 -8.38 13.47
C LEU A 148 -15.23 -8.35 14.57
N GLY A 149 -15.20 -7.33 15.41
CA GLY A 149 -15.99 -7.29 16.63
C GLY A 149 -15.62 -8.44 17.58
N ARG A 150 -16.51 -9.44 17.73
CA ARG A 150 -16.29 -10.65 18.55
C ARG A 150 -15.97 -11.90 17.73
N GLU A 151 -16.07 -11.81 16.43
CA GLU A 151 -15.85 -12.93 15.51
C GLU A 151 -14.40 -13.01 15.09
N ARG A 152 -13.80 -14.19 15.22
CA ARG A 152 -12.46 -14.50 14.73
C ARG A 152 -12.54 -15.32 13.45
N LEU A 153 -12.11 -14.72 12.36
CA LEU A 153 -12.08 -15.30 11.02
C LEU A 153 -10.70 -15.89 10.76
N LEU A 154 -10.60 -17.21 10.66
CA LEU A 154 -9.35 -17.88 10.30
C LEU A 154 -9.16 -17.82 8.79
N LEU A 155 -7.94 -17.51 8.37
CA LEU A 155 -7.57 -17.38 6.97
C LEU A 155 -7.01 -18.73 6.48
N GLN A 156 -7.82 -19.47 5.74
CA GLN A 156 -7.49 -20.77 5.15
C GLN A 156 -7.51 -20.74 3.62
N ASP A 157 -7.70 -19.55 3.04
CA ASP A 157 -7.79 -19.37 1.59
C ASP A 157 -6.39 -19.41 0.95
N ALA A 158 -6.10 -20.51 0.25
CA ALA A 158 -4.86 -20.65 -0.49
C ALA A 158 -4.70 -19.66 -1.65
N SER A 159 -5.79 -19.01 -2.09
CA SER A 159 -5.79 -17.98 -3.12
C SER A 159 -5.52 -16.58 -2.58
N ALA A 160 -5.60 -16.38 -1.25
CA ALA A 160 -5.33 -15.10 -0.61
C ALA A 160 -3.94 -14.58 -0.92
N ARG A 161 -3.84 -13.31 -1.30
CA ARG A 161 -2.58 -12.66 -1.65
C ARG A 161 -2.48 -11.30 -0.99
N ALA A 162 -1.26 -10.98 -0.59
CA ALA A 162 -0.89 -9.65 -0.15
C ALA A 162 0.17 -9.03 -1.07
N TRP A 163 0.37 -7.77 -0.87
CA TRP A 163 1.37 -6.92 -1.49
C TRP A 163 2.10 -6.17 -0.39
N LEU A 164 3.41 -6.09 -0.46
CA LEU A 164 4.20 -5.30 0.46
C LEU A 164 5.11 -4.38 -0.34
N ASP A 165 5.03 -3.09 -0.03
CA ASP A 165 5.97 -2.08 -0.48
C ASP A 165 6.84 -1.61 0.67
N HIS A 166 8.12 -1.42 0.39
CA HIS A 166 9.04 -0.71 1.26
C HIS A 166 9.68 0.41 0.47
N GLU A 167 9.40 1.63 0.88
CA GLU A 167 9.87 2.83 0.21
C GLU A 167 10.54 3.78 1.19
N ALA A 168 11.67 4.36 0.79
CA ALA A 168 12.40 5.37 1.55
C ALA A 168 12.83 6.52 0.63
N SER A 169 12.54 7.76 1.04
CA SER A 169 12.88 8.99 0.31
C SER A 169 13.14 10.15 1.25
N GLU A 170 13.79 11.19 0.77
CA GLU A 170 13.97 12.45 1.52
C GLU A 170 12.68 13.28 1.58
N ALA A 171 11.80 13.13 0.59
CA ALA A 171 10.48 13.79 0.54
C ALA A 171 9.44 12.83 -0.02
N ILE A 172 8.22 12.93 0.50
CA ILE A 172 7.08 12.10 0.05
C ILE A 172 6.70 12.49 -1.39
N LEU A 173 6.65 13.81 -1.66
CA LEU A 173 6.31 14.37 -2.97
C LEU A 173 7.28 15.49 -3.35
N PRO A 174 7.65 15.61 -4.65
CA PRO A 174 8.29 16.81 -5.14
C PRO A 174 7.36 18.02 -5.01
N ALA A 175 7.94 19.21 -4.84
CA ALA A 175 7.18 20.46 -4.61
C ALA A 175 6.18 20.80 -5.72
N SER A 176 6.39 20.27 -6.93
CA SER A 176 5.51 20.45 -8.09
C SER A 176 4.35 19.45 -8.17
N ALA A 177 4.31 18.46 -7.28
CA ALA A 177 3.25 17.47 -7.22
C ALA A 177 2.21 17.83 -6.13
N MET A 178 0.94 17.62 -6.43
CA MET A 178 -0.18 17.83 -5.52
C MET A 178 -0.75 16.52 -4.94
N GLY A 179 -0.37 15.39 -5.49
CA GLY A 179 -0.82 14.08 -5.03
C GLY A 179 -0.36 12.98 -5.97
N TRP A 180 -0.75 11.77 -5.63
CA TRP A 180 -0.46 10.58 -6.44
C TRP A 180 -1.70 9.74 -6.66
N ASP A 181 -1.62 8.92 -7.69
CA ASP A 181 -2.47 7.75 -7.91
C ASP A 181 -1.53 6.56 -8.06
N TRP A 182 -1.73 5.54 -7.27
CA TRP A 182 -0.92 4.34 -7.25
C TRP A 182 -1.81 3.10 -7.34
N MET A 183 -1.29 2.06 -7.96
CA MET A 183 -1.91 0.74 -7.98
C MET A 183 -0.88 -0.38 -7.89
N GLY A 184 -1.16 -1.37 -7.05
CA GLY A 184 -0.44 -2.63 -6.95
C GLY A 184 -1.37 -3.81 -7.15
N MET A 185 -1.16 -4.59 -8.21
CA MET A 185 -2.10 -5.62 -8.66
C MET A 185 -1.43 -6.99 -8.74
N ASN A 186 -1.98 -7.94 -8.00
CA ASN A 186 -1.64 -9.35 -8.09
C ASN A 186 -2.56 -10.04 -9.11
N PHE A 187 -2.00 -10.58 -10.17
CA PHE A 187 -2.75 -11.33 -11.17
C PHE A 187 -2.96 -12.79 -10.74
N SER A 188 -4.05 -13.38 -11.18
CA SER A 188 -4.39 -14.79 -10.88
C SER A 188 -3.39 -15.79 -11.47
N ASP A 189 -2.63 -15.41 -12.50
CA ASP A 189 -1.60 -16.22 -13.12
C ASP A 189 -0.23 -16.12 -12.43
N GLY A 190 -0.13 -15.35 -11.35
CA GLY A 190 1.10 -15.10 -10.61
C GLY A 190 1.90 -13.90 -11.11
N SER A 191 1.46 -13.21 -12.16
CA SER A 191 2.05 -11.94 -12.58
C SER A 191 1.74 -10.83 -11.57
N ALA A 192 2.50 -9.73 -11.63
CA ALA A 192 2.31 -8.57 -10.77
C ALA A 192 2.53 -7.26 -11.55
N LEU A 193 1.73 -6.25 -11.25
CA LEU A 193 1.82 -4.92 -11.86
C LEU A 193 1.83 -3.84 -10.78
N THR A 194 2.84 -2.98 -10.81
CA THR A 194 2.85 -1.69 -10.12
C THR A 194 2.72 -0.60 -11.16
N ALA A 195 1.86 0.39 -10.94
CA ALA A 195 1.83 1.60 -11.73
C ALA A 195 1.46 2.79 -10.85
N PHE A 196 2.08 3.92 -11.06
CA PHE A 196 1.77 5.15 -10.35
C PHE A 196 1.92 6.37 -11.28
N GLN A 197 1.19 7.44 -10.93
CA GLN A 197 1.44 8.77 -11.44
C GLN A 197 1.41 9.80 -10.31
N LEU A 198 2.23 10.83 -10.45
CA LEU A 198 2.16 12.05 -9.65
C LEU A 198 1.41 13.11 -10.44
N ARG A 199 0.54 13.85 -9.77
CA ARG A 199 -0.35 14.85 -10.39
C ARG A 199 0.08 16.28 -10.06
N ARG A 200 -0.07 17.17 -11.05
CA ARG A 200 -0.02 18.62 -10.84
C ARG A 200 -1.35 19.15 -10.28
N THR A 201 -1.36 20.40 -9.91
CA THR A 201 -2.55 21.12 -9.40
C THR A 201 -3.74 21.08 -10.39
N ASP A 202 -3.47 21.05 -11.69
CA ASP A 202 -4.49 20.97 -12.73
C ASP A 202 -4.98 19.52 -13.01
N GLY A 203 -4.46 18.54 -12.24
CA GLY A 203 -4.76 17.13 -12.39
C GLY A 203 -3.97 16.42 -13.50
N SER A 204 -3.15 17.12 -14.26
CA SER A 204 -2.31 16.50 -15.29
C SER A 204 -1.17 15.69 -14.67
N ALA A 205 -0.70 14.64 -15.37
CA ALA A 205 0.43 13.85 -14.90
C ALA A 205 1.72 14.69 -14.90
N LEU A 206 2.38 14.78 -13.76
CA LEU A 206 3.73 15.32 -13.61
C LEU A 206 4.76 14.27 -13.99
N TRP A 207 4.56 13.06 -13.51
CA TRP A 207 5.45 11.91 -13.69
C TRP A 207 4.64 10.62 -13.58
N ALA A 208 5.08 9.58 -14.27
CA ALA A 208 4.52 8.25 -14.12
C ALA A 208 5.65 7.21 -14.12
N GLY A 209 5.38 6.06 -13.54
CA GLY A 209 6.31 4.95 -13.51
C GLY A 209 5.63 3.68 -13.04
N GLY A 210 6.33 2.57 -13.20
CA GLY A 210 5.82 1.28 -12.77
C GLY A 210 6.69 0.12 -13.19
N SER A 211 6.21 -1.08 -12.90
CA SER A 211 6.87 -2.31 -13.29
C SER A 211 5.86 -3.44 -13.47
N TRP A 212 6.24 -4.37 -14.30
CA TRP A 212 5.56 -5.63 -14.52
C TRP A 212 6.49 -6.78 -14.19
N ARG A 213 6.01 -7.78 -13.48
CA ARG A 213 6.63 -9.10 -13.40
C ARG A 213 5.71 -10.12 -14.02
N ALA A 214 6.16 -10.79 -15.07
CA ALA A 214 5.46 -11.94 -15.64
C ALA A 214 5.46 -13.14 -14.64
N ALA A 215 4.52 -14.04 -14.78
CA ALA A 215 4.45 -15.28 -13.97
C ALA A 215 5.75 -16.10 -14.04
N GLY A 216 6.48 -16.05 -15.17
CA GLY A 216 7.80 -16.67 -15.36
C GLY A 216 8.98 -15.92 -14.74
N GLY A 217 8.74 -14.80 -14.04
CA GLY A 217 9.75 -14.02 -13.33
C GLY A 217 10.44 -12.93 -14.15
N GLN A 218 10.19 -12.80 -15.46
CA GLN A 218 10.70 -11.70 -16.27
C GLN A 218 10.15 -10.37 -15.78
N VAL A 219 11.02 -9.38 -15.58
CA VAL A 219 10.67 -8.04 -15.11
C VAL A 219 10.84 -7.01 -16.23
N GLN A 220 9.88 -6.11 -16.35
CA GLN A 220 9.92 -4.94 -17.21
C GLN A 220 9.56 -3.71 -16.37
N THR A 221 10.34 -2.64 -16.49
CA THR A 221 10.06 -1.33 -15.88
C THR A 221 9.50 -0.37 -16.92
N PHE A 222 8.63 0.54 -16.49
CA PHE A 222 7.95 1.52 -17.34
C PHE A 222 8.36 2.94 -16.95
N GLY A 223 8.65 3.74 -17.96
CA GLY A 223 8.87 5.17 -17.83
C GLY A 223 7.61 6.01 -17.98
N PRO A 224 7.74 7.34 -17.80
CA PRO A 224 6.58 8.25 -17.76
C PRO A 224 5.80 8.34 -19.08
N SER A 225 6.42 8.07 -20.22
CA SER A 225 5.74 8.08 -21.53
C SER A 225 5.08 6.74 -21.90
N GLU A 226 5.30 5.71 -21.11
CA GLU A 226 4.83 4.35 -21.39
C GLU A 226 3.54 4.00 -20.64
N LEU A 227 3.11 4.83 -19.69
CA LEU A 227 1.91 4.65 -18.89
C LEU A 227 0.93 5.79 -19.13
N ALA A 228 -0.33 5.46 -19.35
CA ALA A 228 -1.40 6.44 -19.41
C ALA A 228 -2.56 6.03 -18.49
N PHE A 229 -2.86 6.90 -17.55
CA PHE A 229 -3.97 6.77 -16.60
C PHE A 229 -5.16 7.57 -17.10
N THR A 230 -6.31 6.92 -17.30
CA THR A 230 -7.54 7.57 -17.66
C THR A 230 -8.60 7.26 -16.61
N PRO A 231 -9.11 8.25 -15.87
CA PRO A 231 -10.17 8.01 -14.91
C PRO A 231 -11.46 7.67 -15.64
N LEU A 232 -12.14 6.59 -15.23
CA LEU A 232 -13.41 6.13 -15.81
C LEU A 232 -14.60 6.51 -14.94
N ARG A 233 -14.43 6.52 -13.63
CA ARG A 233 -15.47 6.82 -12.66
C ARG A 233 -14.90 7.50 -11.43
N HIS A 234 -15.66 8.43 -10.89
CA HIS A 234 -15.31 9.15 -9.67
C HIS A 234 -16.35 8.92 -8.58
N TRP A 235 -15.89 9.00 -7.35
CA TRP A 235 -16.70 9.06 -6.15
C TRP A 235 -16.31 10.28 -5.31
N THR A 236 -17.32 10.93 -4.70
CA THR A 236 -17.10 12.06 -3.81
C THR A 236 -17.36 11.63 -2.38
N SER A 237 -16.39 11.80 -1.50
CA SER A 237 -16.53 11.49 -0.09
C SER A 237 -17.51 12.45 0.58
N ALA A 238 -18.44 11.88 1.35
CA ALA A 238 -19.31 12.68 2.20
C ALA A 238 -18.60 13.24 3.44
N ALA A 239 -17.47 12.64 3.84
CA ALA A 239 -16.72 13.05 5.03
C ALA A 239 -15.76 14.21 4.75
N SER A 240 -14.98 14.13 3.66
CA SER A 240 -13.97 15.13 3.31
C SER A 240 -14.42 16.10 2.21
N GLY A 241 -15.38 15.71 1.38
CA GLY A 241 -15.72 16.41 0.14
C GLY A 241 -14.74 16.15 -1.01
N ALA A 242 -13.66 15.37 -0.77
CA ALA A 242 -12.68 15.02 -1.79
C ALA A 242 -13.30 14.11 -2.87
N ARG A 243 -12.81 14.27 -4.10
CA ARG A 243 -13.31 13.54 -5.27
C ARG A 243 -12.22 12.62 -5.80
N TYR A 244 -12.41 11.31 -5.63
CA TYR A 244 -11.45 10.28 -6.01
C TYR A 244 -11.87 9.55 -7.28
N PRO A 245 -10.96 9.28 -8.21
CA PRO A 245 -11.21 8.41 -9.36
C PRO A 245 -11.12 6.94 -8.93
N VAL A 246 -12.26 6.31 -8.64
CA VAL A 246 -12.37 4.94 -8.10
C VAL A 246 -12.44 3.86 -9.18
N ALA A 247 -12.33 4.25 -10.46
CA ALA A 247 -12.12 3.34 -11.57
C ALA A 247 -11.20 4.00 -12.59
N TRP A 248 -10.21 3.24 -13.05
CA TRP A 248 -9.17 3.67 -13.97
C TRP A 248 -9.05 2.76 -15.18
N ARG A 249 -8.74 3.32 -16.33
CA ARG A 249 -8.11 2.61 -17.42
C ARG A 249 -6.61 2.91 -17.38
N LEU A 250 -5.82 1.86 -17.36
CA LEU A 250 -4.37 1.90 -17.47
C LEU A 250 -3.98 1.36 -18.84
N ASP A 251 -3.34 2.18 -19.67
CA ASP A 251 -2.65 1.75 -20.88
C ASP A 251 -1.15 1.61 -20.57
N SER A 252 -0.56 0.46 -20.89
CA SER A 252 0.84 0.10 -20.62
C SER A 252 1.42 -0.76 -21.73
N PRO A 253 2.76 -0.93 -21.78
CA PRO A 253 3.40 -1.82 -22.78
C PRO A 253 2.98 -3.29 -22.68
N VAL A 254 2.49 -3.73 -21.51
CA VAL A 254 2.04 -5.13 -21.31
C VAL A 254 0.54 -5.31 -21.49
N GLY A 255 -0.18 -4.25 -21.84
CA GLY A 255 -1.58 -4.30 -22.16
C GLY A 255 -2.41 -3.15 -21.61
N ARG A 256 -3.69 -3.18 -21.96
CA ARG A 256 -4.70 -2.28 -21.44
C ARG A 256 -5.48 -2.99 -20.35
N PHE A 257 -5.64 -2.32 -19.22
CA PHE A 257 -6.36 -2.84 -18.06
C PHE A 257 -7.39 -1.82 -17.56
N GLU A 258 -8.43 -2.33 -16.92
CA GLU A 258 -9.33 -1.54 -16.08
C GLU A 258 -9.14 -1.98 -14.63
N VAL A 259 -8.92 -1.00 -13.76
CA VAL A 259 -8.80 -1.20 -12.31
C VAL A 259 -9.94 -0.46 -11.64
N GLN A 260 -10.76 -1.18 -10.90
CA GLN A 260 -11.98 -0.66 -10.31
C GLN A 260 -12.11 -1.05 -8.84
N ALA A 261 -12.38 -0.09 -7.98
CA ALA A 261 -12.74 -0.32 -6.59
C ALA A 261 -13.91 -1.31 -6.47
N LEU A 262 -13.83 -2.25 -5.52
CA LEU A 262 -14.93 -3.19 -5.25
C LEU A 262 -16.14 -2.47 -4.62
N PHE A 263 -15.88 -1.41 -3.86
CA PHE A 263 -16.86 -0.43 -3.42
C PHE A 263 -16.17 0.92 -3.25
N ASP A 264 -16.94 2.01 -3.27
CA ASP A 264 -16.37 3.35 -3.42
C ASP A 264 -15.88 3.97 -2.11
N ALA A 265 -16.58 3.70 -1.01
CA ALA A 265 -16.34 4.35 0.28
C ALA A 265 -15.14 3.72 1.03
N GLN A 266 -13.92 3.86 0.46
CA GLN A 266 -12.67 3.36 1.05
C GLN A 266 -11.68 4.50 1.38
N GLU A 267 -12.21 5.66 1.76
CA GLU A 267 -11.42 6.79 2.25
C GLU A 267 -11.02 6.57 3.71
N LEU A 268 -9.76 6.85 4.05
CA LEU A 268 -9.23 6.83 5.41
C LEU A 268 -9.14 8.25 5.95
N ASP A 269 -9.65 8.47 7.15
CA ASP A 269 -9.43 9.68 7.94
C ASP A 269 -8.13 9.51 8.76
N SER A 270 -7.02 9.98 8.22
CA SER A 270 -5.71 9.93 8.89
C SER A 270 -5.33 11.27 9.56
N ARG A 271 -6.27 12.16 9.78
CA ARG A 271 -6.01 13.50 10.34
C ARG A 271 -5.36 13.47 11.71
N ALA A 272 -5.62 12.47 12.53
CA ALA A 272 -5.01 12.37 13.86
C ALA A 272 -3.51 12.02 13.80
N SER A 273 -3.00 11.49 12.71
CA SER A 273 -1.60 11.15 12.50
C SER A 273 -0.91 12.00 11.43
N THR A 274 -1.53 12.19 10.27
CA THR A 274 -0.95 12.89 9.12
C THR A 274 -1.58 14.25 8.82
N GLY A 275 -2.73 14.54 9.41
CA GLY A 275 -3.49 15.77 9.13
C GLY A 275 -4.32 15.73 7.84
N ALA A 276 -4.41 14.58 7.17
CA ALA A 276 -5.01 14.43 5.85
C ALA A 276 -6.05 13.31 5.77
N PHE A 277 -6.82 13.32 4.70
CA PHE A 277 -7.56 12.16 4.19
C PHE A 277 -6.79 11.59 2.99
N TYR A 278 -6.93 10.28 2.76
CA TYR A 278 -6.53 9.63 1.52
C TYR A 278 -7.46 8.45 1.24
N TRP A 279 -7.51 8.03 0.00
CA TRP A 279 -8.32 6.90 -0.41
C TRP A 279 -7.41 5.71 -0.71
N GLU A 280 -7.66 4.57 -0.07
CA GLU A 280 -6.93 3.33 -0.35
C GLU A 280 -7.88 2.15 -0.24
N GLY A 281 -8.04 1.39 -1.33
CA GLY A 281 -9.08 0.39 -1.39
C GLY A 281 -8.82 -0.81 -2.27
N ILE A 282 -9.39 -1.94 -1.80
CA ILE A 282 -9.39 -3.19 -2.57
C ILE A 282 -10.09 -2.98 -3.91
N SER A 283 -9.44 -3.49 -4.96
CA SER A 283 -9.85 -3.23 -6.33
C SER A 283 -9.70 -4.47 -7.21
N ALA A 284 -10.58 -4.60 -8.19
CA ALA A 284 -10.53 -5.63 -9.22
C ALA A 284 -9.73 -5.13 -10.43
N LEU A 285 -8.98 -6.04 -11.03
CA LEU A 285 -8.27 -5.83 -12.28
C LEU A 285 -8.94 -6.61 -13.39
N ARG A 286 -9.23 -5.96 -14.52
CA ARG A 286 -9.83 -6.56 -15.71
C ARG A 286 -8.96 -6.28 -16.94
N ASP A 287 -8.94 -7.20 -17.89
CA ASP A 287 -8.31 -6.95 -19.19
C ASP A 287 -9.25 -6.18 -20.14
N ALA A 288 -8.75 -5.83 -21.32
CA ALA A 288 -9.49 -5.07 -22.34
C ALA A 288 -10.79 -5.76 -22.83
N ASN A 289 -10.97 -7.06 -22.56
CA ASN A 289 -12.18 -7.81 -22.86
C ASN A 289 -13.14 -7.87 -21.66
N GLY A 290 -12.86 -7.15 -20.57
CA GLY A 290 -13.64 -7.16 -19.34
C GLY A 290 -13.46 -8.41 -18.47
N ARG A 291 -12.54 -9.32 -18.84
CA ARG A 291 -12.28 -10.52 -18.05
C ARG A 291 -11.45 -10.14 -16.83
N GLU A 292 -11.88 -10.60 -15.67
CA GLU A 292 -11.14 -10.41 -14.44
C GLU A 292 -9.81 -11.18 -14.46
N ARG A 293 -8.75 -10.50 -14.07
CA ARG A 293 -7.37 -10.98 -14.11
C ARG A 293 -6.73 -11.05 -12.74
N GLY A 294 -7.29 -10.38 -11.74
CA GLY A 294 -6.73 -10.38 -10.38
C GLY A 294 -7.33 -9.31 -9.47
N ARG A 295 -6.67 -9.13 -8.35
CA ARG A 295 -7.01 -8.18 -7.28
C ARG A 295 -5.77 -7.40 -6.87
N GLY A 296 -6.02 -6.25 -6.28
CA GLY A 296 -4.99 -5.43 -5.66
C GLY A 296 -5.60 -4.22 -4.97
N TYR A 297 -4.81 -3.18 -4.88
CA TYR A 297 -5.21 -1.93 -4.24
C TYR A 297 -4.95 -0.75 -5.17
N LEU A 298 -5.85 0.23 -5.08
CA LEU A 298 -5.65 1.60 -5.52
C LEU A 298 -5.37 2.46 -4.30
N GLU A 299 -4.49 3.44 -4.44
CA GLU A 299 -4.23 4.47 -3.44
C GLU A 299 -4.17 5.84 -4.11
N MET A 300 -4.81 6.84 -3.51
CA MET A 300 -4.93 8.19 -4.07
C MET A 300 -4.95 9.25 -2.97
N THR A 301 -4.30 10.38 -3.25
CA THR A 301 -4.32 11.55 -2.38
C THR A 301 -4.86 12.78 -3.07
#